data_8b951d85d228382a8bce41810d39180f
#
_entry.id   8b951d85d228382a8bce41810d39180f
#
_cell.length_a   1.000
_cell.length_b   1.000
_cell.length_c   1.000
_cell.angle_alpha   90.00
_cell.angle_beta   90.00
_cell.angle_gamma   90.00
#
_symmetry.space_group_name_H-M   'P 1'
#
loop_
_entity.id
_entity.type
_entity.pdbx_description
1 polymer ?
#
loop_
_entity_poly.entity_id
_entity_poly.type
_entity_poly.pdbx_seq_one_letter_code
_entity_poly.pdbx_strand_id
1 'polypeptide(L)'
;MGMRERFSRGIVAVLGGTIAIPLAIALATPLAAQTADPAPAVSMPRHTMAWGTETFILSEVLEFTPTARNAAVRYDLVGWFGGAMQRLWVKADGVLRTDAWQGRTELQALYGRLVAPFWDLQAGLWVDADVGTGTARALGGGAVGLQGLAPGWFELEPILLLSSAGDLGARFTASYDLYVSQRFVVQPRIETSAWLGARPEFGVGSGLGESEFGLRARYEVRREFAPYVGVAWERRFGNSGALARAAGTIDREMFFAAGVRAWW
;
A
#
# COMPACT_ATOMS: atom_id res chain seq x y z
N MET A 1 65.48 11.42 -24.02
CA MET A 1 65.07 10.28 -24.81
C MET A 1 63.67 9.89 -24.27
N GLY A 2 62.67 10.39 -24.95
CA GLY A 2 61.30 10.39 -24.47
C GLY A 2 60.48 9.25 -25.05
N MET A 3 59.51 8.84 -24.35
CA MET A 3 58.40 8.12 -24.94
C MET A 3 57.08 8.62 -24.33
N ARG A 4 56.30 9.28 -25.18
CA ARG A 4 54.94 9.76 -24.86
C ARG A 4 54.01 8.59 -25.00
N GLU A 5 53.37 8.16 -23.92
CA GLU A 5 52.18 7.33 -24.02
C GLU A 5 50.92 8.17 -23.85
N ARG A 6 50.15 8.20 -24.87
CA ARG A 6 48.80 8.79 -24.93
C ARG A 6 47.83 7.81 -24.30
N PHE A 7 47.28 8.13 -23.13
CA PHE A 7 46.10 7.44 -22.64
C PHE A 7 44.83 8.08 -23.24
N SER A 8 44.18 7.28 -24.06
CA SER A 8 42.88 7.53 -24.62
C SER A 8 41.81 7.62 -23.52
N ARG A 9 41.14 8.75 -23.46
CA ARG A 9 39.96 8.93 -22.59
C ARG A 9 38.76 8.20 -23.22
N GLY A 10 38.41 7.03 -22.69
CA GLY A 10 37.15 6.37 -22.93
C GLY A 10 36.02 7.10 -22.22
N ILE A 11 35.16 7.75 -22.95
CA ILE A 11 33.91 8.32 -22.45
C ILE A 11 32.97 7.14 -22.21
N VAL A 12 32.74 6.79 -20.94
CA VAL A 12 31.64 5.90 -20.57
C VAL A 12 30.37 6.75 -20.49
N ALA A 13 29.57 6.66 -21.54
CA ALA A 13 28.22 7.20 -21.53
C ALA A 13 27.34 6.33 -20.60
N VAL A 14 27.05 6.85 -19.41
CA VAL A 14 26.01 6.27 -18.56
C VAL A 14 24.67 6.65 -19.16
N LEU A 15 24.06 5.69 -19.87
CA LEU A 15 22.67 5.76 -20.30
C LEU A 15 21.78 5.69 -19.05
N GLY A 16 21.33 6.85 -18.60
CA GLY A 16 20.26 6.98 -17.62
C GLY A 16 18.95 6.50 -18.23
N GLY A 17 18.66 5.21 -18.07
CA GLY A 17 17.37 4.65 -18.44
C GLY A 17 16.29 5.12 -17.48
N THR A 18 15.52 6.12 -17.85
CA THR A 18 14.24 6.45 -17.24
C THR A 18 13.28 5.31 -17.53
N ILE A 19 13.02 4.46 -16.54
CA ILE A 19 11.94 3.47 -16.64
C ILE A 19 10.63 4.25 -16.44
N ALA A 20 10.07 4.71 -17.54
CA ALA A 20 8.69 5.17 -17.59
C ALA A 20 7.82 3.90 -17.56
N ILE A 21 7.15 3.68 -16.42
CA ILE A 21 6.09 2.67 -16.34
C ILE A 21 4.87 3.30 -17.04
N PRO A 22 4.45 2.81 -18.22
CA PRO A 22 3.23 3.31 -18.82
C PRO A 22 2.06 2.79 -17.98
N LEU A 23 1.35 3.70 -17.34
CA LEU A 23 0.04 3.44 -16.79
C LEU A 23 -0.93 3.26 -17.98
N ALA A 24 -0.99 2.05 -18.53
CA ALA A 24 -1.92 1.70 -19.58
C ALA A 24 -3.32 1.60 -18.96
N ILE A 25 -4.06 2.70 -19.00
CA ILE A 25 -5.50 2.67 -18.77
C ILE A 25 -6.11 1.97 -19.98
N ALA A 26 -6.40 0.69 -19.86
CA ALA A 26 -7.19 -0.04 -20.84
C ALA A 26 -8.63 0.51 -20.79
N LEU A 27 -8.93 1.43 -21.69
CA LEU A 27 -10.29 1.83 -22.00
C LEU A 27 -10.98 0.60 -22.64
N ALA A 28 -11.81 -0.08 -21.86
CA ALA A 28 -12.67 -1.13 -22.35
C ALA A 28 -13.66 -0.52 -23.36
N THR A 29 -13.52 -0.81 -24.62
CA THR A 29 -14.51 -0.51 -25.64
C THR A 29 -15.79 -1.29 -25.35
N PRO A 30 -16.97 -0.67 -25.36
CA PRO A 30 -18.22 -1.39 -25.15
C PRO A 30 -18.43 -2.39 -26.29
N LEU A 31 -18.48 -3.66 -25.96
CA LEU A 31 -18.91 -4.70 -26.88
C LEU A 31 -20.38 -4.46 -27.24
N ALA A 32 -20.65 -4.27 -28.53
CA ALA A 32 -22.01 -4.02 -29.02
C ALA A 32 -22.94 -5.17 -28.60
N ALA A 33 -23.98 -4.83 -27.86
CA ALA A 33 -25.00 -5.76 -27.45
C ALA A 33 -25.76 -6.31 -28.70
N GLN A 34 -25.70 -7.61 -28.86
CA GLN A 34 -26.57 -8.29 -29.79
C GLN A 34 -28.01 -8.18 -29.26
N THR A 35 -28.91 -7.61 -30.05
CA THR A 35 -30.33 -7.54 -29.75
C THR A 35 -30.91 -8.95 -29.86
N ALA A 36 -31.09 -9.60 -28.73
CA ALA A 36 -31.93 -10.80 -28.64
C ALA A 36 -33.36 -10.37 -28.41
N ASP A 37 -34.31 -11.02 -29.09
CA ASP A 37 -35.74 -10.82 -28.93
C ASP A 37 -36.14 -10.92 -27.45
N PRO A 38 -37.10 -10.08 -26.97
CA PRO A 38 -37.50 -10.11 -25.58
C PRO A 38 -38.24 -11.41 -25.27
N ALA A 39 -37.61 -12.27 -24.48
CA ALA A 39 -38.30 -13.40 -23.87
C ALA A 39 -39.45 -12.92 -22.97
N PRO A 40 -40.57 -13.67 -22.86
CA PRO A 40 -41.71 -13.26 -22.07
C PRO A 40 -41.29 -13.00 -20.61
N ALA A 41 -41.74 -11.85 -20.10
CA ALA A 41 -41.40 -11.39 -18.76
C ALA A 41 -41.90 -12.40 -17.70
N VAL A 42 -41.00 -13.25 -17.22
CA VAL A 42 -41.24 -14.00 -16.01
C VAL A 42 -41.12 -12.99 -14.86
N SER A 43 -42.27 -12.70 -14.23
CA SER A 43 -42.28 -11.89 -13.01
C SER A 43 -41.57 -12.65 -11.90
N MET A 44 -40.24 -12.43 -11.78
CA MET A 44 -39.52 -12.90 -10.61
C MET A 44 -40.07 -12.16 -9.38
N PRO A 45 -40.35 -12.87 -8.28
CA PRO A 45 -40.64 -12.20 -7.03
C PRO A 45 -39.52 -11.22 -6.74
N ARG A 46 -39.87 -9.96 -6.53
CA ARG A 46 -38.90 -8.95 -6.02
C ARG A 46 -38.48 -9.43 -4.65
N HIS A 47 -37.39 -10.19 -4.60
CA HIS A 47 -36.67 -10.30 -3.35
C HIS A 47 -36.19 -8.88 -3.05
N THR A 48 -36.89 -8.20 -2.17
CA THR A 48 -36.30 -7.04 -1.46
C THR A 48 -35.10 -7.60 -0.71
N MET A 49 -33.94 -7.54 -1.34
CA MET A 49 -32.71 -7.68 -0.59
C MET A 49 -32.77 -6.60 0.46
N ALA A 50 -33.00 -6.98 1.72
CA ALA A 50 -32.77 -6.10 2.83
C ALA A 50 -31.26 -5.79 2.76
N TRP A 51 -30.96 -4.59 2.33
CA TRP A 51 -29.59 -4.07 2.31
C TRP A 51 -29.15 -3.89 3.77
N GLY A 52 -28.74 -4.99 4.39
CA GLY A 52 -28.19 -4.96 5.74
C GLY A 52 -26.91 -4.13 5.73
N THR A 53 -26.75 -3.36 6.77
CA THR A 53 -25.47 -2.73 7.07
C THR A 53 -24.58 -3.78 7.69
N GLU A 54 -23.40 -3.97 7.14
CA GLU A 54 -22.41 -4.94 7.59
C GLU A 54 -21.19 -4.21 8.13
N THR A 55 -20.46 -4.87 9.01
CA THR A 55 -19.18 -4.41 9.53
C THR A 55 -18.15 -5.48 9.29
N PHE A 56 -16.98 -5.08 8.85
CA PHE A 56 -15.83 -5.94 8.65
C PHE A 56 -14.60 -5.28 9.22
N ILE A 57 -13.77 -6.06 9.88
CA ILE A 57 -12.49 -5.62 10.42
C ILE A 57 -11.43 -6.66 10.04
N LEU A 58 -10.33 -6.20 9.45
CA LEU A 58 -9.19 -7.00 9.06
C LEU A 58 -7.92 -6.42 9.67
N SER A 59 -7.19 -7.24 10.38
CA SER A 59 -5.78 -7.03 10.68
C SER A 59 -4.97 -7.75 9.60
N GLU A 60 -4.58 -7.02 8.57
CA GLU A 60 -3.78 -7.56 7.45
C GLU A 60 -2.37 -7.85 7.91
N VAL A 61 -1.78 -6.89 8.62
CA VAL A 61 -0.45 -6.99 9.22
C VAL A 61 -0.57 -6.68 10.70
N LEU A 62 -0.13 -7.60 11.53
CA LEU A 62 0.19 -7.38 12.92
C LEU A 62 1.42 -8.23 13.20
N GLU A 63 2.60 -7.62 13.06
CA GLU A 63 3.85 -8.33 13.07
C GLU A 63 4.90 -7.71 14.00
N PHE A 64 5.69 -8.57 14.58
CA PHE A 64 6.88 -8.21 15.31
C PHE A 64 8.10 -8.35 14.37
N THR A 65 8.88 -7.28 14.27
CA THR A 65 10.05 -7.21 13.43
C THR A 65 11.28 -6.91 14.27
N PRO A 66 12.16 -7.90 14.51
CA PRO A 66 13.46 -7.63 15.09
C PRO A 66 14.33 -6.94 14.04
N THR A 67 14.72 -5.70 14.30
CA THR A 67 15.70 -4.98 13.46
C THR A 67 17.07 -4.96 14.09
N ALA A 68 18.09 -4.60 13.33
CA ALA A 68 19.47 -4.57 13.83
C ALA A 68 19.68 -3.59 15.01
N ARG A 69 18.82 -2.62 15.18
CA ARG A 69 18.92 -1.59 16.22
C ARG A 69 17.88 -1.73 17.31
N ASN A 70 16.65 -2.11 16.96
CA ASN A 70 15.52 -2.21 17.89
C ASN A 70 14.48 -3.18 17.31
N ALA A 71 13.58 -3.65 18.18
CA ALA A 71 12.41 -4.35 17.73
C ALA A 71 11.26 -3.38 17.50
N ALA A 72 10.41 -3.69 16.53
CA ALA A 72 9.22 -2.90 16.22
C ALA A 72 7.99 -3.78 16.07
N VAL A 73 6.83 -3.21 16.36
CA VAL A 73 5.52 -3.75 15.99
C VAL A 73 5.03 -2.96 14.77
N ARG A 74 4.75 -3.68 13.70
CA ARG A 74 4.11 -3.12 12.49
C ARG A 74 2.66 -3.59 12.46
N TYR A 75 1.78 -2.70 12.06
CA TYR A 75 0.37 -3.04 11.92
C TYR A 75 -0.25 -2.36 10.70
N ASP A 76 -1.21 -3.06 10.10
CA ASP A 76 -2.06 -2.58 9.02
C ASP A 76 -3.46 -3.13 9.30
N LEU A 77 -4.36 -2.23 9.67
CA LEU A 77 -5.73 -2.52 10.09
C LEU A 77 -6.67 -1.86 9.10
N VAL A 78 -7.62 -2.62 8.59
CA VAL A 78 -8.63 -2.14 7.67
C VAL A 78 -10.00 -2.51 8.23
N GLY A 79 -10.88 -1.53 8.34
CA GLY A 79 -12.28 -1.77 8.69
C GLY A 79 -13.21 -1.06 7.73
N TRP A 80 -14.41 -1.61 7.54
CA TRP A 80 -15.45 -0.90 6.83
C TRP A 80 -16.83 -1.17 7.46
N PHE A 81 -17.68 -0.19 7.30
CA PHE A 81 -19.07 -0.22 7.72
C PHE A 81 -19.95 0.28 6.58
N GLY A 82 -20.98 -0.48 6.22
CA GLY A 82 -21.89 -0.06 5.16
C GLY A 82 -22.56 -1.23 4.44
N GLY A 83 -23.04 -0.97 3.25
CA GLY A 83 -23.69 -1.94 2.39
C GLY A 83 -22.82 -2.38 1.21
N ALA A 84 -23.42 -3.14 0.31
CA ALA A 84 -22.73 -3.70 -0.85
C ALA A 84 -22.17 -2.62 -1.81
N MET A 85 -22.84 -1.46 -1.91
CA MET A 85 -22.48 -0.42 -2.89
C MET A 85 -21.76 0.77 -2.30
N GLN A 86 -21.88 0.99 -1.00
CA GLN A 86 -21.34 2.17 -0.31
C GLN A 86 -20.87 1.77 1.08
N ARG A 87 -19.66 2.21 1.44
CA ARG A 87 -19.01 1.85 2.70
C ARG A 87 -18.22 3.04 3.26
N LEU A 88 -18.19 3.13 4.56
CA LEU A 88 -17.21 3.96 5.25
C LEU A 88 -16.01 3.06 5.60
N TRP A 89 -14.85 3.41 5.08
CA TRP A 89 -13.59 2.73 5.36
C TRP A 89 -12.81 3.47 6.43
N VAL A 90 -12.25 2.74 7.35
CA VAL A 90 -11.27 3.24 8.32
C VAL A 90 -10.05 2.35 8.20
N LYS A 91 -8.91 2.97 7.91
CA LYS A 91 -7.63 2.28 7.79
C LYS A 91 -6.65 2.87 8.79
N ALA A 92 -5.82 2.03 9.38
CA ALA A 92 -4.78 2.45 10.32
C ALA A 92 -3.55 1.60 10.08
N ASP A 93 -2.47 2.22 9.65
CA ASP A 93 -1.18 1.56 9.48
C ASP A 93 -0.08 2.28 10.25
N GLY A 94 0.97 1.55 10.59
CA GLY A 94 2.08 2.17 11.31
C GLY A 94 3.13 1.20 11.81
N VAL A 95 4.18 1.83 12.33
CA VAL A 95 5.34 1.15 12.92
C VAL A 95 5.65 1.77 14.27
N LEU A 96 5.63 0.97 15.32
CA LEU A 96 5.95 1.37 16.69
C LEU A 96 7.18 0.61 17.20
N ARG A 97 8.20 1.32 17.60
CA ARG A 97 9.36 0.74 18.26
C ARG A 97 8.99 0.32 19.66
N THR A 98 9.42 -0.87 20.06
CA THR A 98 9.00 -1.46 21.35
C THR A 98 9.78 -0.91 22.55
N ASP A 99 10.96 -0.31 22.33
CA ASP A 99 11.80 0.24 23.41
C ASP A 99 11.22 1.51 24.06
N ALA A 100 10.54 2.33 23.27
CA ALA A 100 9.99 3.60 23.75
C ALA A 100 8.52 3.81 23.36
N TRP A 101 7.90 2.84 22.67
CA TRP A 101 6.56 2.95 22.08
C TRP A 101 6.40 4.21 21.23
N GLN A 102 7.45 4.50 20.47
CA GLN A 102 7.52 5.64 19.56
C GLN A 102 7.50 5.15 18.14
N GLY A 103 6.87 5.91 17.27
CA GLY A 103 6.82 5.57 15.88
C GLY A 103 5.94 6.50 15.09
N ARG A 104 5.46 6.01 13.98
CA ARG A 104 4.59 6.73 13.06
C ARG A 104 3.35 5.91 12.79
N THR A 105 2.23 6.58 12.76
CA THR A 105 0.93 5.99 12.42
C THR A 105 0.22 6.84 11.40
N GLU A 106 -0.38 6.20 10.42
CA GLU A 106 -1.30 6.84 9.50
C GLU A 106 -2.73 6.34 9.77
N LEU A 107 -3.69 7.25 9.74
CA LEU A 107 -5.12 6.96 9.85
C LEU A 107 -5.82 7.52 8.61
N GLN A 108 -6.72 6.74 8.06
CA GLN A 108 -7.56 7.16 6.93
C GLN A 108 -9.04 6.91 7.26
N ALA A 109 -9.88 7.87 6.90
CA ALA A 109 -11.33 7.76 6.94
C ALA A 109 -11.88 8.10 5.56
N LEU A 110 -12.34 7.08 4.82
CA LEU A 110 -12.68 7.19 3.40
C LEU A 110 -14.11 6.72 3.17
N TYR A 111 -14.88 7.50 2.43
CA TYR A 111 -16.12 7.05 1.84
C TYR A 111 -15.80 6.28 0.56
N GLY A 112 -16.25 5.03 0.49
CA GLY A 112 -16.07 4.15 -0.66
C GLY A 112 -17.39 3.89 -1.39
N ARG A 113 -17.32 3.85 -2.71
CA ARG A 113 -18.42 3.47 -3.59
C ARG A 113 -17.94 2.47 -4.62
N LEU A 114 -18.67 1.37 -4.73
CA LEU A 114 -18.45 0.38 -5.79
C LEU A 114 -18.74 1.03 -7.16
N VAL A 115 -17.72 1.16 -8.00
CA VAL A 115 -17.79 1.80 -9.32
C VAL A 115 -17.69 0.79 -10.46
N ALA A 116 -17.12 -0.37 -10.20
CA ALA A 116 -17.08 -1.52 -11.12
C ALA A 116 -17.03 -2.82 -10.31
N PRO A 117 -17.31 -3.98 -10.91
CA PRO A 117 -17.15 -5.26 -10.23
C PRO A 117 -15.75 -5.35 -9.60
N PHE A 118 -15.72 -5.58 -8.27
CA PHE A 118 -14.50 -5.68 -7.46
C PHE A 118 -13.68 -4.39 -7.29
N TRP A 119 -14.21 -3.21 -7.64
CA TRP A 119 -13.50 -1.94 -7.52
C TRP A 119 -14.30 -0.90 -6.76
N ASP A 120 -13.78 -0.48 -5.62
CA ASP A 120 -14.26 0.64 -4.83
C ASP A 120 -13.46 1.91 -5.15
N LEU A 121 -14.14 2.99 -5.52
CA LEU A 121 -13.59 4.33 -5.52
C LEU A 121 -13.72 4.90 -4.11
N GLN A 122 -12.63 5.33 -3.52
CA GLN A 122 -12.57 5.83 -2.16
C GLN A 122 -12.14 7.30 -2.15
N ALA A 123 -12.77 8.11 -1.31
CA ALA A 123 -12.37 9.51 -1.10
C ALA A 123 -12.63 9.90 0.36
N GLY A 124 -11.75 10.70 0.93
CA GLY A 124 -11.88 11.15 2.32
C GLY A 124 -10.67 11.87 2.86
N LEU A 125 -10.38 11.63 4.11
CA LEU A 125 -9.31 12.28 4.85
C LEU A 125 -8.26 11.26 5.30
N TRP A 126 -7.03 11.73 5.42
CA TRP A 126 -5.93 11.00 6.01
C TRP A 126 -5.16 11.88 6.98
N VAL A 127 -4.53 11.28 7.94
CA VAL A 127 -3.61 11.93 8.86
C VAL A 127 -2.47 10.96 9.19
N ASP A 128 -1.26 11.48 9.14
CA ASP A 128 -0.02 10.80 9.47
C ASP A 128 0.59 11.53 10.67
N ALA A 129 0.91 10.83 11.73
CA ALA A 129 1.34 11.41 12.99
C ALA A 129 2.49 10.63 13.63
N ASP A 130 3.42 11.36 14.23
CA ASP A 130 4.41 10.79 15.15
C ASP A 130 3.75 10.49 16.49
N VAL A 131 3.91 9.26 16.97
CA VAL A 131 3.36 8.76 18.25
C VAL A 131 4.48 8.57 19.26
N GLY A 132 4.22 8.95 20.53
CA GLY A 132 5.15 8.71 21.65
C GLY A 132 6.37 9.63 21.70
N THR A 133 6.51 10.54 20.75
CA THR A 133 7.55 11.57 20.77
C THR A 133 7.07 12.77 21.58
N GLY A 134 7.95 13.41 22.36
CA GLY A 134 7.56 14.59 23.16
C GLY A 134 7.08 15.80 22.33
N THR A 135 7.26 15.79 21.02
CA THR A 135 6.72 16.74 20.04
C THR A 135 5.81 16.00 19.08
N ALA A 136 4.51 16.14 19.25
CA ALA A 136 3.53 15.60 18.33
C ALA A 136 3.63 16.35 17.00
N ARG A 137 4.02 15.65 15.93
CA ARG A 137 3.95 16.12 14.56
C ARG A 137 2.84 15.37 13.87
N ALA A 138 1.98 16.09 13.20
CA ALA A 138 0.93 15.49 12.39
C ALA A 138 0.81 16.23 11.07
N LEU A 139 0.58 15.48 10.02
CA LEU A 139 0.27 15.99 8.69
C LEU A 139 -0.96 15.26 8.19
N GLY A 140 -1.93 16.00 7.71
CA GLY A 140 -3.15 15.41 7.18
C GLY A 140 -3.62 16.10 5.93
N GLY A 141 -4.69 15.58 5.34
CA GLY A 141 -5.25 16.16 4.13
C GLY A 141 -6.34 15.31 3.50
N GLY A 142 -6.58 15.53 2.22
CA GLY A 142 -7.51 14.76 1.40
C GLY A 142 -6.85 13.54 0.77
N ALA A 143 -7.63 12.49 0.58
CA ALA A 143 -7.21 11.27 -0.10
C ALA A 143 -8.27 10.84 -1.12
N VAL A 144 -7.81 10.36 -2.29
CA VAL A 144 -8.66 9.74 -3.30
C VAL A 144 -7.94 8.51 -3.85
N GLY A 145 -8.60 7.37 -3.87
CA GLY A 145 -7.98 6.13 -4.32
C GLY A 145 -8.97 5.14 -4.90
N LEU A 146 -8.43 4.05 -5.38
CA LEU A 146 -9.16 2.87 -5.80
C LEU A 146 -8.67 1.69 -4.97
N GLN A 147 -9.56 0.81 -4.62
CA GLN A 147 -9.22 -0.47 -4.00
C GLN A 147 -10.00 -1.59 -4.67
N GLY A 148 -9.31 -2.65 -5.04
CA GLY A 148 -10.02 -3.77 -5.66
C GLY A 148 -9.12 -4.88 -6.18
N LEU A 149 -9.77 -5.83 -6.85
CA LEU A 149 -9.13 -6.99 -7.46
C LEU A 149 -8.99 -6.78 -8.97
N ALA A 150 -7.74 -6.77 -9.43
CA ALA A 150 -7.43 -6.79 -10.86
C ALA A 150 -7.53 -8.22 -11.42
N PRO A 151 -7.61 -8.37 -12.77
CA PRO A 151 -7.55 -9.67 -13.40
C PRO A 151 -6.33 -10.48 -12.94
N GLY A 152 -6.53 -11.75 -12.61
CA GLY A 152 -5.49 -12.62 -12.03
C GLY A 152 -5.43 -12.59 -10.51
N TRP A 153 -6.43 -11.97 -9.84
CA TRP A 153 -6.58 -11.93 -8.38
C TRP A 153 -5.52 -11.08 -7.66
N PHE A 154 -4.94 -10.10 -8.34
CA PHE A 154 -4.08 -9.11 -7.71
C PHE A 154 -4.94 -8.10 -6.94
N GLU A 155 -4.68 -7.96 -5.65
CA GLU A 155 -5.22 -6.87 -4.85
C GLU A 155 -4.42 -5.61 -5.13
N LEU A 156 -5.09 -4.53 -5.55
CA LEU A 156 -4.44 -3.27 -5.88
C LEU A 156 -5.10 -2.12 -5.12
N GLU A 157 -4.25 -1.23 -4.61
CA GLU A 157 -4.67 -0.04 -3.88
C GLU A 157 -3.79 1.18 -4.27
N PRO A 158 -4.06 1.83 -5.40
CA PRO A 158 -3.51 3.15 -5.71
C PRO A 158 -4.28 4.23 -4.96
N ILE A 159 -3.57 5.15 -4.31
CA ILE A 159 -4.13 6.30 -3.62
C ILE A 159 -3.33 7.58 -3.90
N LEU A 160 -4.02 8.68 -4.14
CA LEU A 160 -3.48 10.03 -4.23
C LEU A 160 -3.76 10.76 -2.92
N LEU A 161 -2.77 11.43 -2.41
CA LEU A 161 -2.78 12.14 -1.14
C LEU A 161 -2.50 13.63 -1.39
N LEU A 162 -3.44 14.50 -1.02
CA LEU A 162 -3.24 15.94 -1.02
C LEU A 162 -3.06 16.39 0.42
N SER A 163 -1.90 16.91 0.77
CA SER A 163 -1.67 17.38 2.13
C SER A 163 -2.23 18.76 2.38
N SER A 164 -2.49 19.08 3.64
CA SER A 164 -2.88 20.43 4.08
C SER A 164 -1.83 21.50 3.77
N ALA A 165 -0.59 21.12 3.52
CA ALA A 165 0.48 22.00 3.08
C ALA A 165 0.50 22.24 1.55
N GLY A 166 -0.43 21.61 0.79
CA GLY A 166 -0.55 21.76 -0.65
C GLY A 166 0.29 20.80 -1.49
N ASP A 167 0.97 19.82 -0.86
CA ASP A 167 1.77 18.86 -1.60
C ASP A 167 0.95 17.65 -2.03
N LEU A 168 1.25 17.16 -3.22
CA LEU A 168 0.65 15.97 -3.77
C LEU A 168 1.59 14.76 -3.60
N GLY A 169 1.02 13.68 -3.08
CA GLY A 169 1.65 12.38 -2.97
C GLY A 169 0.84 11.29 -3.64
N ALA A 170 1.48 10.18 -3.88
CA ALA A 170 0.86 8.95 -4.35
C ALA A 170 1.43 7.77 -3.59
N ARG A 171 0.58 6.80 -3.27
CA ARG A 171 0.97 5.49 -2.75
C ARG A 171 0.32 4.42 -3.60
N PHE A 172 1.03 3.34 -3.77
CA PHE A 172 0.58 2.18 -4.49
C PHE A 172 0.91 0.93 -3.68
N THR A 173 -0.10 0.15 -3.35
CA THR A 173 0.05 -1.17 -2.73
C THR A 173 -0.48 -2.22 -3.69
N ALA A 174 0.26 -3.32 -3.83
CA ALA A 174 -0.18 -4.49 -4.56
C ALA A 174 0.19 -5.75 -3.79
N SER A 175 -0.74 -6.70 -3.73
CA SER A 175 -0.51 -8.01 -3.13
C SER A 175 -1.15 -9.12 -3.96
N TYR A 176 -0.67 -10.34 -3.73
CA TYR A 176 -1.18 -11.54 -4.39
C TYR A 176 -1.13 -12.73 -3.46
N ASP A 177 -2.26 -13.45 -3.33
CA ASP A 177 -2.34 -14.65 -2.52
C ASP A 177 -2.08 -15.89 -3.37
N LEU A 178 -0.88 -16.47 -3.25
CA LEU A 178 -0.51 -17.73 -3.88
C LEU A 178 -0.85 -18.89 -2.95
N TYR A 179 -1.94 -19.60 -3.24
CA TYR A 179 -2.35 -20.79 -2.51
C TYR A 179 -1.49 -21.99 -2.93
N VAL A 180 -0.49 -22.31 -2.12
CA VAL A 180 0.34 -23.53 -2.29
C VAL A 180 -0.43 -24.76 -1.86
N SER A 181 -1.32 -24.63 -0.87
CA SER A 181 -2.27 -25.64 -0.45
C SER A 181 -3.55 -24.94 0.07
N GLN A 182 -4.55 -25.72 0.49
CA GLN A 182 -5.80 -25.18 1.04
C GLN A 182 -5.61 -24.30 2.29
N ARG A 183 -4.49 -24.42 2.98
CA ARG A 183 -4.18 -23.69 4.23
C ARG A 183 -2.86 -22.94 4.20
N PHE A 184 -2.02 -23.23 3.23
CA PHE A 184 -0.70 -22.59 3.14
C PHE A 184 -0.67 -21.62 1.97
N VAL A 185 -0.49 -20.34 2.30
CA VAL A 185 -0.52 -19.24 1.36
C VAL A 185 0.81 -18.50 1.42
N VAL A 186 1.36 -18.19 0.26
CA VAL A 186 2.52 -17.31 0.12
C VAL A 186 2.03 -16.00 -0.50
N GLN A 187 2.27 -14.89 0.18
CA GLN A 187 1.82 -13.57 -0.25
C GLN A 187 3.02 -12.66 -0.53
N PRO A 188 3.38 -12.43 -1.79
CA PRO A 188 4.17 -11.26 -2.17
C PRO A 188 3.33 -9.99 -2.02
N ARG A 189 3.93 -8.93 -1.45
CA ARG A 189 3.35 -7.59 -1.34
C ARG A 189 4.40 -6.56 -1.72
N ILE A 190 4.00 -5.56 -2.47
CA ILE A 190 4.80 -4.38 -2.73
C ILE A 190 4.01 -3.14 -2.30
N GLU A 191 4.70 -2.24 -1.64
CA GLU A 191 4.19 -0.92 -1.33
C GLU A 191 5.22 0.12 -1.76
N THR A 192 4.76 1.21 -2.37
CA THR A 192 5.64 2.28 -2.79
C THR A 192 4.93 3.63 -2.66
N SER A 193 5.69 4.65 -2.32
CA SER A 193 5.21 6.02 -2.19
C SER A 193 6.06 7.00 -2.97
N ALA A 194 5.43 8.08 -3.45
CA ALA A 194 6.11 9.18 -4.13
C ALA A 194 5.45 10.50 -3.75
N TRP A 195 6.25 11.58 -3.69
CA TRP A 195 5.78 12.91 -3.35
C TRP A 195 6.35 13.95 -4.31
N LEU A 196 5.55 14.94 -4.71
CA LEU A 196 6.05 16.04 -5.53
C LEU A 196 6.88 17.04 -4.71
N GLY A 197 6.47 17.31 -3.47
CA GLY A 197 7.18 18.19 -2.53
C GLY A 197 8.05 17.41 -1.54
N ALA A 198 9.13 18.01 -1.06
CA ALA A 198 9.94 17.47 0.02
C ALA A 198 9.46 17.99 1.38
N ARG A 199 9.47 17.13 2.40
CA ARG A 199 9.18 17.46 3.80
C ARG A 199 10.22 16.83 4.70
N PRO A 200 11.37 17.51 4.83
CA PRO A 200 12.49 16.98 5.61
C PRO A 200 12.13 16.71 7.08
N GLU A 201 11.19 17.48 7.63
CA GLU A 201 10.69 17.32 9.00
C GLU A 201 9.94 15.99 9.23
N PHE A 202 9.40 15.39 8.17
CA PHE A 202 8.80 14.06 8.18
C PHE A 202 9.69 12.98 7.55
N GLY A 203 10.94 13.32 7.19
CA GLY A 203 11.85 12.41 6.50
C GLY A 203 11.44 12.09 5.05
N VAL A 204 10.53 12.88 4.48
CA VAL A 204 9.99 12.68 3.13
C VAL A 204 10.71 13.59 2.14
N GLY A 205 11.36 13.00 1.16
CA GLY A 205 11.96 13.69 0.01
C GLY A 205 11.00 13.77 -1.17
N SER A 206 11.27 14.67 -2.10
CA SER A 206 10.57 14.73 -3.38
C SER A 206 10.96 13.57 -4.29
N GLY A 207 10.03 13.13 -5.13
CA GLY A 207 10.19 11.99 -6.05
C GLY A 207 9.76 10.68 -5.41
N LEU A 208 10.33 9.57 -5.89
CA LEU A 208 10.12 8.25 -5.30
C LEU A 208 10.67 8.25 -3.87
N GLY A 209 9.79 7.97 -2.91
CA GLY A 209 10.09 8.04 -1.48
C GLY A 209 10.62 6.71 -0.95
N GLU A 210 9.71 5.88 -0.52
CA GLU A 210 9.99 4.58 0.08
C GLU A 210 9.32 3.47 -0.74
N SER A 211 9.98 2.32 -0.82
CA SER A 211 9.37 1.11 -1.34
C SER A 211 9.71 -0.05 -0.43
N GLU A 212 8.70 -0.84 -0.13
CA GLU A 212 8.81 -2.11 0.57
C GLU A 212 8.40 -3.26 -0.35
N PHE A 213 9.18 -4.29 -0.36
CA PHE A 213 8.82 -5.58 -0.95
C PHE A 213 8.81 -6.62 0.16
N GLY A 214 7.65 -7.21 0.42
CA GLY A 214 7.44 -8.25 1.42
C GLY A 214 7.08 -9.59 0.80
N LEU A 215 7.52 -10.66 1.43
CA LEU A 215 7.09 -12.03 1.13
C LEU A 215 6.69 -12.67 2.46
N ARG A 216 5.41 -13.02 2.60
CA ARG A 216 4.85 -13.61 3.81
C ARG A 216 4.35 -15.02 3.50
N ALA A 217 4.69 -15.98 4.36
CA ALA A 217 4.21 -17.34 4.32
C ALA A 217 3.27 -17.55 5.50
N ARG A 218 1.97 -17.65 5.24
CA ARG A 218 0.93 -17.78 6.25
C ARG A 218 0.30 -19.18 6.25
N TYR A 219 -0.07 -19.63 7.43
CA TYR A 219 -0.80 -20.88 7.61
C TYR A 219 -2.18 -20.59 8.20
N GLU A 220 -3.23 -20.87 7.45
CA GLU A 220 -4.62 -20.68 7.87
C GLU A 220 -5.03 -21.79 8.86
N VAL A 221 -4.86 -21.52 10.17
CA VAL A 221 -5.36 -22.37 11.23
C VAL A 221 -6.88 -22.42 11.17
N ARG A 222 -7.47 -21.23 11.00
CA ARG A 222 -8.86 -20.98 10.63
C ARG A 222 -8.84 -19.95 9.51
N ARG A 223 -9.94 -19.78 8.78
CA ARG A 223 -10.02 -18.74 7.74
C ARG A 223 -9.87 -17.36 8.32
N GLU A 224 -10.38 -17.15 9.54
CA GLU A 224 -10.35 -15.89 10.26
C GLU A 224 -9.02 -15.63 11.00
N PHE A 225 -8.14 -16.64 11.10
CA PHE A 225 -6.91 -16.54 11.87
C PHE A 225 -5.76 -17.30 11.21
N ALA A 226 -4.74 -16.59 10.80
CA ALA A 226 -3.58 -17.13 10.11
C ALA A 226 -2.27 -16.52 10.66
N PRO A 227 -1.51 -17.26 11.48
CA PRO A 227 -0.14 -16.88 11.79
C PRO A 227 0.74 -16.98 10.55
N TYR A 228 1.76 -16.11 10.47
CA TYR A 228 2.70 -16.09 9.37
C TYR A 228 4.11 -15.74 9.83
N VAL A 229 5.05 -16.07 8.96
CA VAL A 229 6.43 -15.58 9.00
C VAL A 229 6.73 -14.93 7.66
N GLY A 230 7.63 -13.97 7.65
CA GLY A 230 7.95 -13.28 6.41
C GLY A 230 9.33 -12.64 6.42
N VAL A 231 9.71 -12.16 5.26
CA VAL A 231 10.85 -11.30 5.05
C VAL A 231 10.40 -10.09 4.26
N ALA A 232 10.88 -8.92 4.64
CA ALA A 232 10.63 -7.70 3.88
C ALA A 232 11.96 -6.98 3.63
N TRP A 233 11.98 -6.31 2.49
CA TRP A 233 13.06 -5.43 2.08
C TRP A 233 12.48 -4.04 1.85
N GLU A 234 12.98 -3.08 2.62
CA GLU A 234 12.61 -1.67 2.56
C GLU A 234 13.76 -0.86 1.99
N ARG A 235 13.43 0.11 1.16
CA ARG A 235 14.40 1.06 0.62
C ARG A 235 13.79 2.44 0.43
N ARG A 236 14.53 3.45 0.90
CA ARG A 236 14.26 4.86 0.64
C ARG A 236 15.10 5.34 -0.52
N PHE A 237 14.44 5.95 -1.50
CA PHE A 237 15.07 6.38 -2.74
C PHE A 237 15.34 7.89 -2.76
N GLY A 238 16.19 8.31 -3.68
CA GLY A 238 16.42 9.71 -4.00
C GLY A 238 16.66 10.60 -2.78
N ASN A 239 15.88 11.68 -2.71
CA ASN A 239 15.96 12.64 -1.62
C ASN A 239 15.53 12.07 -0.27
N SER A 240 14.57 11.15 -0.22
CA SER A 240 14.19 10.46 1.04
C SER A 240 15.35 9.64 1.60
N GLY A 241 16.08 8.92 0.75
CA GLY A 241 17.28 8.20 1.16
C GLY A 241 18.41 9.12 1.59
N ALA A 242 18.57 10.28 0.95
CA ALA A 242 19.56 11.28 1.36
C ALA A 242 19.24 11.86 2.75
N LEU A 243 17.96 12.18 3.01
CA LEU A 243 17.49 12.64 4.32
C LEU A 243 17.72 11.58 5.41
N ALA A 244 17.39 10.31 5.12
CA ALA A 244 17.63 9.21 6.06
C ALA A 244 19.10 9.09 6.45
N ARG A 245 20.02 9.12 5.46
CA ARG A 245 21.46 9.08 5.73
C ARG A 245 21.95 10.30 6.50
N ALA A 246 21.46 11.50 6.17
CA ALA A 246 21.81 12.73 6.89
C ALA A 246 21.34 12.70 8.36
N ALA A 247 20.19 12.05 8.64
CA ALA A 247 19.69 11.82 9.99
C ALA A 247 20.37 10.63 10.71
N GLY A 248 21.35 9.97 10.08
CA GLY A 248 22.01 8.80 10.63
C GLY A 248 21.13 7.55 10.69
N THR A 249 20.02 7.54 9.94
CA THR A 249 19.13 6.37 9.80
C THR A 249 19.50 5.55 8.57
N ILE A 250 19.05 4.29 8.54
CA ILE A 250 19.32 3.37 7.45
C ILE A 250 18.37 3.71 6.29
N ASP A 251 18.90 3.78 5.06
CA ASP A 251 18.10 4.01 3.85
C ASP A 251 17.67 2.73 3.14
N ARG A 252 18.12 1.59 3.61
CA ARG A 252 17.72 0.26 3.14
C ARG A 252 17.88 -0.76 4.26
N GLU A 253 16.89 -1.60 4.42
CA GLU A 253 16.90 -2.64 5.43
C GLU A 253 16.21 -3.90 4.90
N MET A 254 16.68 -5.04 5.34
CA MET A 254 15.98 -6.32 5.19
C MET A 254 15.73 -6.85 6.59
N PHE A 255 14.50 -7.23 6.87
CA PHE A 255 14.11 -7.72 8.17
C PHE A 255 13.20 -8.94 8.06
N PHE A 256 13.24 -9.77 9.09
CA PHE A 256 12.31 -10.87 9.26
C PHE A 256 11.13 -10.38 10.09
N ALA A 257 9.96 -10.96 9.82
CA ALA A 257 8.74 -10.67 10.53
C ALA A 257 8.05 -11.96 10.96
N ALA A 258 7.41 -11.92 12.13
CA ALA A 258 6.49 -12.95 12.56
C ALA A 258 5.22 -12.26 13.03
N GLY A 259 4.07 -12.73 12.57
CA GLY A 259 2.82 -12.02 12.83
C GLY A 259 1.58 -12.87 12.66
N VAL A 260 0.46 -12.19 12.71
CA VAL A 260 -0.88 -12.77 12.58
C VAL A 260 -1.71 -11.92 11.63
N ARG A 261 -2.45 -12.60 10.74
CA ARG A 261 -3.55 -12.04 9.99
C ARG A 261 -4.85 -12.54 10.60
N ALA A 262 -5.77 -11.63 10.89
CA ALA A 262 -7.07 -12.00 11.46
C ALA A 262 -8.17 -11.07 10.95
N TRP A 263 -9.42 -11.60 10.84
CA TRP A 263 -10.57 -10.79 10.43
C TRP A 263 -11.85 -11.23 11.16
N TRP A 264 -12.78 -10.29 11.28
CA TRP A 264 -14.07 -10.43 11.97
C TRP A 264 -15.21 -9.86 11.15
#